data_e64a5684b9fc607d061dc704b700b406
#
_entry.id   e64a5684b9fc607d061dc704b700b406
#
_cell.length_a   1.000
_cell.length_b   1.000
_cell.length_c   1.000
_cell.angle_alpha   90.00
_cell.angle_beta   90.00
_cell.angle_gamma   90.00
#
_symmetry.space_group_name_H-M   'P 1'
#
loop_
_entity.id
_entity.type
_entity.pdbx_description
1 polymer ?
#
loop_
_entity_poly.entity_id
_entity_poly.type
_entity_poly.pdbx_seq_one_letter_code
_entity_poly.pdbx_strand_id
1 'polypeptide(L)'
;MPFSLTPRWKSRQLLAASSLILLVACAEKPTAADALPLAPAQPAPVVTLPSATPDVSTEIQPLQTFAQWQAGFRQQALQAGISASTFDRAFIGVTPDMDVIKADRSQPEFTRPVWEYLEGALSPLRVRNGKKLLEQNAELLARLEQRYGVDRQVLVSVWGMESNFGQFQGSKSVIRSLATLAYEGRRPQFAQDQLIAALQIIQHGDIQPEAMRGSWAGAMGQTQFIPTTYNTHAVDFDGDGRRDIWNSTPDALASTAHYLQSSGWKRGQPWGFEVQVPAGFDFWLADGALRKPVSEWLQLGVKLPAGTKLPMGSNELSAALLLPAGARGPAFLVLDNFRAILKYNNSSSYALAVSLLGDRFSGWGFIAGSWPKEDLPLSRSERMELQNLLNANGHDAGNPDGIIGANTRKAIRNAQQGFGWPADGYPTHKLLDSLRQR
;
A
#
# COMPACT_ATOMS: atom_id res chain seq x y z
N MET A 1 51.79 33.22 38.36
CA MET A 1 53.10 32.52 38.25
C MET A 1 52.81 31.09 37.84
N PRO A 2 53.55 30.56 36.89
CA PRO A 2 53.16 29.54 35.99
C PRO A 2 53.77 28.18 36.39
N PHE A 3 53.21 27.10 35.74
CA PHE A 3 54.08 26.04 35.23
C PHE A 3 53.33 25.18 34.24
N SER A 4 53.77 25.28 33.02
CA SER A 4 53.63 24.41 31.90
C SER A 4 54.26 23.04 32.16
N LEU A 5 53.72 21.99 31.48
CA LEU A 5 54.52 20.90 30.95
C LEU A 5 53.60 20.01 29.98
N THR A 6 53.90 20.12 28.70
CA THR A 6 53.59 19.13 27.69
C THR A 6 54.59 17.99 27.67
N PRO A 7 54.28 16.81 27.18
CA PRO A 7 55.23 16.08 26.38
C PRO A 7 54.74 15.73 24.96
N ARG A 8 55.54 16.11 24.02
CA ARG A 8 55.60 15.62 22.64
C ARG A 8 55.97 14.13 22.65
N TRP A 9 55.31 13.34 21.83
CA TRP A 9 55.85 12.07 21.33
C TRP A 9 55.80 11.99 19.82
N LYS A 10 56.95 11.50 19.32
CA LYS A 10 57.44 11.51 17.94
C LYS A 10 56.75 10.42 17.08
N SER A 11 56.57 10.82 15.84
CA SER A 11 56.34 9.96 14.68
C SER A 11 57.35 8.82 14.55
N ARG A 12 56.86 7.61 14.24
CA ARG A 12 57.61 6.58 13.51
C ARG A 12 56.82 6.13 12.30
N GLN A 13 57.34 6.51 11.15
CA GLN A 13 57.00 5.94 9.87
C GLN A 13 57.59 4.53 9.81
N LEU A 14 56.80 3.58 9.39
CA LEU A 14 57.25 2.28 8.85
C LEU A 14 56.69 2.12 7.45
N LEU A 15 57.57 2.23 6.50
CA LEU A 15 57.43 1.80 5.12
C LEU A 15 57.34 0.26 5.09
N ALA A 16 56.34 -0.30 4.45
CA ALA A 16 56.38 -1.67 3.96
C ALA A 16 55.92 -1.67 2.52
N ALA A 17 56.77 -2.25 1.70
CA ALA A 17 56.77 -2.19 0.25
C ALA A 17 55.71 -3.05 -0.40
N SER A 18 55.36 -2.62 -1.54
CA SER A 18 54.56 -3.17 -2.63
C SER A 18 54.87 -4.63 -3.02
N SER A 19 53.83 -5.35 -3.38
CA SER A 19 53.94 -6.35 -4.45
C SER A 19 52.66 -6.29 -5.28
N LEU A 20 52.77 -5.68 -6.43
CA LEU A 20 51.80 -5.61 -7.51
C LEU A 20 51.84 -6.97 -8.24
N ILE A 21 50.77 -7.74 -8.17
CA ILE A 21 50.55 -8.86 -9.09
C ILE A 21 49.49 -8.46 -10.08
N LEU A 22 49.92 -8.14 -11.30
CA LEU A 22 49.04 -7.98 -12.48
C LEU A 22 48.54 -9.38 -12.89
N LEU A 23 47.24 -9.62 -12.74
CA LEU A 23 46.52 -10.64 -13.45
C LEU A 23 45.81 -10.01 -14.65
N VAL A 24 46.40 -10.26 -15.82
CA VAL A 24 45.76 -9.98 -17.13
C VAL A 24 44.70 -11.05 -17.33
N ALA A 25 43.43 -10.67 -17.24
CA ALA A 25 42.31 -11.49 -17.68
C ALA A 25 41.91 -11.05 -19.08
N CYS A 26 42.15 -11.90 -20.06
CA CYS A 26 41.65 -11.76 -21.43
C CYS A 26 40.11 -11.72 -21.40
N ALA A 27 39.54 -10.62 -21.86
CA ALA A 27 38.12 -10.53 -22.17
C ALA A 27 37.90 -11.12 -23.58
N GLU A 28 37.31 -12.29 -23.65
CA GLU A 28 36.75 -12.80 -24.90
C GLU A 28 35.40 -12.10 -25.16
N LYS A 29 35.29 -11.51 -26.35
CA LYS A 29 34.03 -10.96 -26.88
C LYS A 29 33.09 -12.13 -27.20
N PRO A 30 31.80 -12.08 -26.83
CA PRO A 30 30.84 -13.03 -27.37
C PRO A 30 30.59 -12.71 -28.85
N THR A 31 30.86 -13.69 -29.69
CA THR A 31 30.46 -13.73 -31.11
C THR A 31 28.93 -13.78 -31.20
N ALA A 32 28.39 -13.01 -32.14
CA ALA A 32 26.98 -13.04 -32.52
C ALA A 32 26.61 -14.47 -32.97
N ALA A 33 25.69 -15.09 -32.26
CA ALA A 33 25.06 -16.33 -32.69
C ALA A 33 23.85 -16.02 -33.56
N ASP A 34 23.82 -16.67 -34.71
CA ASP A 34 22.84 -16.57 -35.79
C ASP A 34 21.38 -16.56 -35.32
N ALA A 35 20.66 -15.52 -35.75
CA ALA A 35 19.19 -15.48 -35.66
C ALA A 35 18.61 -16.41 -36.74
N LEU A 36 18.00 -17.51 -36.33
CA LEU A 36 17.16 -18.33 -37.19
C LEU A 36 15.92 -17.52 -37.65
N PRO A 37 15.51 -17.61 -38.92
CA PRO A 37 14.34 -16.88 -39.41
C PRO A 37 13.04 -17.45 -38.80
N LEU A 38 12.24 -16.56 -38.25
CA LEU A 38 10.87 -16.83 -37.80
C LEU A 38 10.03 -17.26 -39.00
N ALA A 39 9.49 -18.47 -38.95
CA ALA A 39 8.48 -18.94 -39.90
C ALA A 39 7.18 -18.13 -39.75
N PRO A 40 6.44 -17.88 -40.86
CA PRO A 40 5.19 -17.12 -40.79
C PRO A 40 4.15 -17.87 -39.97
N ALA A 41 3.49 -17.16 -39.05
CA ALA A 41 2.42 -17.69 -38.22
C ALA A 41 1.24 -18.12 -39.10
N GLN A 42 0.87 -19.38 -39.01
CA GLN A 42 -0.36 -19.90 -39.59
C GLN A 42 -1.58 -19.34 -38.82
N PRO A 43 -2.67 -18.95 -39.50
CA PRO A 43 -3.89 -18.53 -38.82
C PRO A 43 -4.48 -19.69 -38.02
N ALA A 44 -4.84 -19.42 -36.78
CA ALA A 44 -5.51 -20.38 -35.91
C ALA A 44 -6.84 -20.83 -36.51
N PRO A 45 -7.24 -22.12 -36.37
CA PRO A 45 -8.50 -22.61 -36.87
C PRO A 45 -9.67 -21.92 -36.16
N VAL A 46 -10.64 -21.44 -36.96
CA VAL A 46 -11.92 -20.93 -36.48
C VAL A 46 -12.68 -22.08 -35.83
N VAL A 47 -12.73 -22.10 -34.51
CA VAL A 47 -13.60 -23.02 -33.76
C VAL A 47 -15.02 -22.44 -33.82
N THR A 48 -15.86 -23.00 -34.67
CA THR A 48 -17.31 -22.81 -34.63
C THR A 48 -17.82 -23.45 -33.34
N LEU A 49 -18.22 -22.62 -32.37
CA LEU A 49 -18.95 -23.07 -31.19
C LEU A 49 -20.35 -23.58 -31.63
N PRO A 50 -20.78 -24.79 -31.21
CA PRO A 50 -22.16 -25.21 -31.40
C PRO A 50 -23.07 -24.32 -30.55
N SER A 51 -24.16 -23.82 -31.14
CA SER A 51 -25.29 -23.21 -30.42
C SER A 51 -25.86 -24.22 -29.44
N ALA A 52 -25.40 -24.19 -28.21
CA ALA A 52 -26.09 -24.85 -27.11
C ALA A 52 -27.10 -23.85 -26.54
N THR A 53 -28.38 -24.14 -26.73
CA THR A 53 -29.45 -23.61 -25.90
C THR A 53 -29.09 -23.87 -24.44
N PRO A 54 -29.11 -22.87 -23.54
CA PRO A 54 -28.90 -23.16 -22.14
C PRO A 54 -30.11 -23.91 -21.59
N ASP A 55 -29.93 -25.19 -21.36
CA ASP A 55 -30.78 -25.95 -20.48
C ASP A 55 -30.44 -25.50 -19.04
N VAL A 56 -31.18 -24.49 -18.55
CA VAL A 56 -31.06 -23.99 -17.20
C VAL A 56 -31.87 -24.94 -16.30
N SER A 57 -31.37 -26.13 -16.11
CA SER A 57 -31.63 -26.88 -14.88
C SER A 57 -30.65 -26.37 -13.84
N THR A 58 -31.01 -25.27 -13.18
CA THR A 58 -30.38 -24.83 -11.97
C THR A 58 -30.71 -25.86 -10.89
N GLU A 59 -29.91 -26.90 -10.77
CA GLU A 59 -29.83 -27.66 -9.53
C GLU A 59 -29.43 -26.66 -8.46
N ILE A 60 -30.43 -26.26 -7.66
CA ILE A 60 -30.18 -25.54 -6.40
C ILE A 60 -29.42 -26.52 -5.53
N GLN A 61 -28.10 -26.46 -5.57
CA GLN A 61 -27.28 -27.17 -4.56
C GLN A 61 -27.77 -26.68 -3.19
N PRO A 62 -28.16 -27.59 -2.29
CA PRO A 62 -28.60 -27.18 -0.97
C PRO A 62 -27.48 -26.35 -0.34
N LEU A 63 -27.79 -25.14 0.11
CA LEU A 63 -26.85 -24.24 0.77
C LEU A 63 -26.18 -25.02 1.91
N GLN A 64 -24.88 -25.28 1.77
CA GLN A 64 -24.07 -25.96 2.78
C GLN A 64 -24.20 -25.22 4.10
N THR A 65 -24.53 -25.93 5.18
CA THR A 65 -24.57 -25.33 6.53
C THR A 65 -23.17 -24.95 6.99
N PHE A 66 -23.06 -23.99 7.92
CA PHE A 66 -21.77 -23.61 8.47
C PHE A 66 -21.02 -24.82 9.08
N ALA A 67 -21.73 -25.74 9.75
CA ALA A 67 -21.15 -26.95 10.31
C ALA A 67 -20.56 -27.88 9.24
N GLN A 68 -21.25 -28.05 8.12
CA GLN A 68 -20.73 -28.82 6.97
C GLN A 68 -19.52 -28.14 6.33
N TRP A 69 -19.58 -26.82 6.15
CA TRP A 69 -18.45 -26.04 5.68
C TRP A 69 -17.25 -26.18 6.63
N GLN A 70 -17.44 -26.01 7.94
CA GLN A 70 -16.39 -26.14 8.95
C GLN A 70 -15.75 -27.53 8.92
N ALA A 71 -16.53 -28.60 8.76
CA ALA A 71 -16.01 -29.96 8.64
C ALA A 71 -15.14 -30.13 7.39
N GLY A 72 -15.57 -29.59 6.24
CA GLY A 72 -14.78 -29.58 5.02
C GLY A 72 -13.50 -28.73 5.15
N PHE A 73 -13.61 -27.54 5.72
CA PHE A 73 -12.46 -26.66 5.95
C PHE A 73 -11.46 -27.26 6.94
N ARG A 74 -11.93 -28.03 7.94
CA ARG A 74 -11.04 -28.77 8.85
C ARG A 74 -10.11 -29.72 8.08
N GLN A 75 -10.62 -30.44 7.09
CA GLN A 75 -9.79 -31.34 6.26
C GLN A 75 -8.74 -30.54 5.47
N GLN A 76 -9.12 -29.40 4.91
CA GLN A 76 -8.16 -28.52 4.19
C GLN A 76 -7.07 -27.99 5.15
N ALA A 77 -7.45 -27.58 6.36
CA ALA A 77 -6.53 -27.09 7.39
C ALA A 77 -5.51 -28.19 7.78
N LEU A 78 -5.99 -29.43 7.99
CA LEU A 78 -5.10 -30.57 8.28
C LEU A 78 -4.13 -30.86 7.13
N GLN A 79 -4.60 -30.81 5.88
CA GLN A 79 -3.76 -30.95 4.69
C GLN A 79 -2.74 -29.81 4.56
N ALA A 80 -3.08 -28.60 5.02
CA ALA A 80 -2.17 -27.46 5.09
C ALA A 80 -1.20 -27.50 6.29
N GLY A 81 -1.15 -28.61 7.04
CA GLY A 81 -0.23 -28.83 8.14
C GLY A 81 -0.69 -28.28 9.50
N ILE A 82 -1.96 -27.87 9.63
CA ILE A 82 -2.53 -27.48 10.93
C ILE A 82 -2.86 -28.73 11.72
N SER A 83 -2.41 -28.81 12.98
CA SER A 83 -2.75 -29.94 13.86
C SER A 83 -4.24 -29.94 14.21
N ALA A 84 -4.80 -31.13 14.40
CA ALA A 84 -6.19 -31.28 14.84
C ALA A 84 -6.47 -30.50 16.13
N SER A 85 -5.55 -30.56 17.10
CA SER A 85 -5.68 -29.86 18.38
C SER A 85 -5.69 -28.34 18.22
N THR A 86 -4.88 -27.77 17.31
CA THR A 86 -4.90 -26.34 17.02
C THR A 86 -6.22 -25.92 16.39
N PHE A 87 -6.68 -26.67 15.38
CA PHE A 87 -7.95 -26.38 14.72
C PHE A 87 -9.11 -26.44 15.71
N ASP A 88 -9.23 -27.56 16.43
CA ASP A 88 -10.36 -27.81 17.32
C ASP A 88 -10.42 -26.76 18.45
N ARG A 89 -9.28 -26.35 19.01
CA ARG A 89 -9.20 -25.26 19.99
C ARG A 89 -9.59 -23.91 19.40
N ALA A 90 -9.11 -23.57 18.20
CA ALA A 90 -9.40 -22.29 17.55
C ALA A 90 -10.88 -22.14 17.14
N PHE A 91 -11.57 -23.27 16.90
CA PHE A 91 -12.96 -23.27 16.47
C PHE A 91 -13.97 -23.52 17.61
N ILE A 92 -13.55 -23.55 18.88
CA ILE A 92 -14.47 -23.65 20.01
C ILE A 92 -15.47 -22.49 19.96
N GLY A 93 -16.77 -22.83 19.84
CA GLY A 93 -17.86 -21.84 19.85
C GLY A 93 -17.91 -20.89 18.64
N VAL A 94 -17.17 -21.16 17.58
CA VAL A 94 -17.19 -20.32 16.36
C VAL A 94 -18.51 -20.55 15.62
N THR A 95 -19.22 -19.45 15.40
CA THR A 95 -20.44 -19.35 14.58
C THR A 95 -20.33 -18.14 13.67
N PRO A 96 -21.08 -18.08 12.54
CA PRO A 96 -21.08 -16.89 11.68
C PRO A 96 -21.40 -15.61 12.44
N ASP A 97 -20.77 -14.51 12.02
CA ASP A 97 -21.00 -13.16 12.54
C ASP A 97 -21.63 -12.28 11.45
N MET A 98 -22.94 -12.03 11.54
CA MET A 98 -23.69 -11.28 10.52
C MET A 98 -23.26 -9.82 10.43
N ASP A 99 -22.66 -9.23 11.47
CA ASP A 99 -22.08 -7.89 11.40
C ASP A 99 -20.87 -7.87 10.47
N VAL A 100 -20.10 -8.96 10.43
CA VAL A 100 -18.97 -9.12 9.49
C VAL A 100 -19.48 -9.14 8.04
N ILE A 101 -20.54 -9.89 7.75
CA ILE A 101 -21.16 -9.93 6.41
C ILE A 101 -21.73 -8.55 6.02
N LYS A 102 -22.38 -7.88 6.97
CA LYS A 102 -22.88 -6.52 6.74
C LYS A 102 -21.74 -5.54 6.42
N ALA A 103 -20.64 -5.60 7.16
CA ALA A 103 -19.46 -4.78 6.91
C ALA A 103 -18.80 -5.10 5.56
N ASP A 104 -18.70 -6.40 5.18
CA ASP A 104 -18.17 -6.82 3.88
C ASP A 104 -19.00 -6.28 2.70
N ARG A 105 -20.32 -6.23 2.84
CA ARG A 105 -21.23 -5.72 1.80
C ARG A 105 -21.31 -4.19 1.75
N SER A 106 -20.98 -3.49 2.85
CA SER A 106 -20.96 -2.03 2.93
C SER A 106 -19.50 -1.54 3.02
N GLN A 107 -18.99 -0.90 1.97
CA GLN A 107 -17.64 -0.31 1.98
C GLN A 107 -17.73 1.22 1.89
N PRO A 108 -17.98 1.93 3.01
CA PRO A 108 -18.12 3.39 3.02
C PRO A 108 -16.79 4.13 2.84
N GLU A 109 -15.65 3.45 2.94
CA GLU A 109 -14.31 4.05 3.03
C GLU A 109 -13.85 4.72 1.71
N PHE A 110 -14.50 4.42 0.58
CA PHE A 110 -14.14 4.98 -0.73
C PHE A 110 -14.92 6.24 -1.13
N THR A 111 -15.68 6.84 -0.22
CA THR A 111 -16.55 7.99 -0.52
C THR A 111 -16.04 9.31 0.01
N ARG A 112 -15.01 9.32 0.86
CA ARG A 112 -14.47 10.57 1.42
C ARG A 112 -13.47 11.21 0.46
N PRO A 113 -13.57 12.52 0.19
CA PRO A 113 -12.55 13.22 -0.57
C PRO A 113 -11.21 13.21 0.17
N VAL A 114 -10.11 13.26 -0.58
CA VAL A 114 -8.76 13.16 -0.03
C VAL A 114 -8.46 14.21 1.05
N TRP A 115 -8.98 15.42 0.91
CA TRP A 115 -8.74 16.48 1.90
C TRP A 115 -9.43 16.22 3.25
N GLU A 116 -10.64 15.68 3.25
CA GLU A 116 -11.30 15.28 4.50
C GLU A 116 -10.58 14.10 5.18
N TYR A 117 -10.10 13.15 4.37
CA TYR A 117 -9.30 12.05 4.88
C TYR A 117 -8.01 12.57 5.54
N LEU A 118 -7.32 13.51 4.89
CA LEU A 118 -6.10 14.12 5.41
C LEU A 118 -6.36 14.98 6.65
N GLU A 119 -7.46 15.75 6.71
CA GLU A 119 -7.83 16.54 7.90
C GLU A 119 -7.95 15.64 9.14
N GLY A 120 -8.61 14.48 9.00
CA GLY A 120 -8.71 13.48 10.08
C GLY A 120 -7.38 12.83 10.42
N ALA A 121 -6.61 12.45 9.40
CA ALA A 121 -5.32 11.78 9.56
C ALA A 121 -4.25 12.68 10.18
N LEU A 122 -4.22 13.96 9.81
CA LEU A 122 -3.24 14.96 10.24
C LEU A 122 -3.72 15.81 11.41
N SER A 123 -4.71 15.34 12.18
CA SER A 123 -5.28 16.12 13.28
C SER A 123 -4.19 16.56 14.28
N PRO A 124 -4.32 17.78 14.87
CA PRO A 124 -3.35 18.28 15.84
C PRO A 124 -3.10 17.33 17.02
N LEU A 125 -4.14 16.60 17.44
CA LEU A 125 -4.02 15.60 18.51
C LEU A 125 -3.13 14.43 18.09
N ARG A 126 -3.33 13.87 16.89
CA ARG A 126 -2.51 12.77 16.39
C ARG A 126 -1.05 13.21 16.21
N VAL A 127 -0.81 14.40 15.69
CA VAL A 127 0.54 14.96 15.55
C VAL A 127 1.23 15.11 16.92
N ARG A 128 0.55 15.67 17.93
CA ARG A 128 1.12 15.79 19.30
C ARG A 128 1.42 14.44 19.91
N ASN A 129 0.49 13.48 19.79
CA ASN A 129 0.68 12.13 20.33
C ASN A 129 1.85 11.42 19.65
N GLY A 130 1.96 11.52 18.33
CA GLY A 130 3.06 10.92 17.58
C GLY A 130 4.42 11.52 17.96
N LYS A 131 4.53 12.85 18.13
CA LYS A 131 5.76 13.51 18.62
C LYS A 131 6.16 13.01 20.00
N LYS A 132 5.21 12.92 20.94
CA LYS A 132 5.45 12.36 22.28
C LYS A 132 5.97 10.91 22.21
N LEU A 133 5.37 10.09 21.34
CA LEU A 133 5.77 8.68 21.20
C LEU A 133 7.13 8.52 20.51
N LEU A 134 7.50 9.40 19.59
CA LEU A 134 8.84 9.47 19.02
C LEU A 134 9.90 9.72 20.09
N GLU A 135 9.63 10.62 21.03
CA GLU A 135 10.52 10.92 22.15
C GLU A 135 10.58 9.74 23.16
N GLN A 136 9.42 9.20 23.53
CA GLN A 136 9.32 8.10 24.49
C GLN A 136 9.98 6.81 24.02
N ASN A 137 9.99 6.57 22.70
CA ASN A 137 10.56 5.36 22.09
C ASN A 137 11.87 5.64 21.35
N ALA A 138 12.59 6.72 21.67
CA ALA A 138 13.73 7.18 20.90
C ALA A 138 14.82 6.12 20.70
N GLU A 139 15.17 5.36 21.74
CA GLU A 139 16.18 4.29 21.67
C GLU A 139 15.71 3.11 20.81
N LEU A 140 14.48 2.65 21.01
CA LEU A 140 13.88 1.59 20.19
C LEU A 140 13.88 2.00 18.72
N LEU A 141 13.36 3.18 18.42
CA LEU A 141 13.25 3.70 17.07
C LEU A 141 14.62 3.90 16.41
N ALA A 142 15.64 4.31 17.17
CA ALA A 142 17.02 4.39 16.65
C ALA A 142 17.56 3.01 16.24
N ARG A 143 17.32 1.98 17.05
CA ARG A 143 17.69 0.59 16.71
C ARG A 143 16.97 0.07 15.48
N LEU A 144 15.66 0.35 15.35
CA LEU A 144 14.85 -0.04 14.19
C LEU A 144 15.33 0.66 12.91
N GLU A 145 15.55 1.97 12.97
CA GLU A 145 16.05 2.77 11.86
C GLU A 145 17.45 2.30 11.41
N GLN A 146 18.32 1.95 12.37
CA GLN A 146 19.63 1.38 12.09
C GLN A 146 19.50 0.02 11.38
N ARG A 147 18.63 -0.86 11.87
CA ARG A 147 18.50 -2.23 11.37
C ARG A 147 17.79 -2.29 10.02
N TYR A 148 16.66 -1.61 9.87
CA TYR A 148 15.79 -1.72 8.71
C TYR A 148 15.91 -0.56 7.71
N GLY A 149 16.54 0.55 8.10
CA GLY A 149 16.69 1.73 7.26
C GLY A 149 15.41 2.51 7.01
N VAL A 150 14.36 2.25 7.78
CA VAL A 150 13.08 2.95 7.68
C VAL A 150 13.04 4.09 8.67
N ASP A 151 12.66 5.29 8.21
CA ASP A 151 12.64 6.50 9.04
C ASP A 151 11.65 6.33 10.19
N ARG A 152 12.10 6.66 11.42
CA ARG A 152 11.29 6.53 12.64
C ARG A 152 9.97 7.28 12.58
N GLN A 153 9.93 8.43 11.89
CA GLN A 153 8.70 9.20 11.70
C GLN A 153 7.65 8.42 10.91
N VAL A 154 8.08 7.67 9.91
CA VAL A 154 7.18 6.83 9.09
C VAL A 154 6.68 5.64 9.91
N LEU A 155 7.53 5.00 10.71
CA LEU A 155 7.11 3.90 11.60
C LEU A 155 6.01 4.35 12.57
N VAL A 156 6.21 5.50 13.22
CA VAL A 156 5.22 6.07 14.14
C VAL A 156 3.98 6.57 13.39
N SER A 157 4.12 7.04 12.14
CA SER A 157 2.98 7.42 11.29
C SER A 157 2.10 6.21 10.96
N VAL A 158 2.67 5.10 10.52
CA VAL A 158 1.93 3.86 10.25
C VAL A 158 1.22 3.41 11.52
N TRP A 159 1.93 3.35 12.65
CA TRP A 159 1.35 2.99 13.95
C TRP A 159 0.16 3.88 14.34
N GLY A 160 0.29 5.20 14.10
CA GLY A 160 -0.79 6.17 14.34
C GLY A 160 -1.98 6.00 13.40
N MET A 161 -1.73 5.65 12.14
CA MET A 161 -2.78 5.45 11.14
C MET A 161 -3.52 4.13 11.33
N GLU A 162 -2.81 3.05 11.64
CA GLU A 162 -3.40 1.70 11.72
C GLU A 162 -4.22 1.49 13.00
N SER A 163 -3.69 1.91 14.14
CA SER A 163 -4.29 1.57 15.43
C SER A 163 -4.40 2.74 16.41
N ASN A 164 -4.20 3.98 15.93
CA ASN A 164 -4.07 5.15 16.81
C ASN A 164 -3.03 4.88 17.92
N PHE A 165 -1.85 4.44 17.51
CA PHE A 165 -0.74 4.10 18.40
C PHE A 165 -1.06 2.94 19.36
N GLY A 166 -1.67 1.87 18.86
CA GLY A 166 -2.00 0.68 19.61
C GLY A 166 -3.29 0.75 20.43
N GLN A 167 -4.00 1.89 20.43
CA GLN A 167 -5.23 2.06 21.20
C GLN A 167 -6.45 1.35 20.61
N PHE A 168 -6.49 1.19 19.29
CA PHE A 168 -7.61 0.58 18.55
C PHE A 168 -7.10 -0.52 17.63
N GLN A 169 -7.07 -1.74 18.13
CA GLN A 169 -6.58 -2.90 17.37
C GLN A 169 -7.71 -3.76 16.79
N GLY A 170 -8.96 -3.35 16.99
CA GLY A 170 -10.14 -4.14 16.70
C GLY A 170 -10.55 -5.03 17.87
N SER A 171 -11.84 -5.41 17.88
CA SER A 171 -12.45 -6.19 18.98
C SER A 171 -13.04 -7.53 18.53
N LYS A 172 -13.05 -7.79 17.22
CA LYS A 172 -13.61 -9.03 16.67
C LYS A 172 -12.62 -10.19 16.85
N SER A 173 -13.13 -11.41 17.06
CA SER A 173 -12.30 -12.61 16.92
C SER A 173 -11.89 -12.75 15.46
N VAL A 174 -10.58 -12.79 15.18
CA VAL A 174 -10.04 -12.93 13.84
C VAL A 174 -10.47 -14.27 13.22
N ILE A 175 -10.42 -15.36 14.00
CA ILE A 175 -10.85 -16.68 13.53
C ILE A 175 -12.33 -16.65 13.14
N ARG A 176 -13.20 -16.11 13.99
CA ARG A 176 -14.64 -16.02 13.70
C ARG A 176 -14.93 -15.14 12.48
N SER A 177 -14.27 -13.99 12.39
CA SER A 177 -14.42 -13.07 11.27
C SER A 177 -14.03 -13.72 9.94
N LEU A 178 -12.83 -14.33 9.89
CA LEU A 178 -12.32 -14.98 8.70
C LEU A 178 -13.13 -16.25 8.34
N ALA A 179 -13.57 -17.05 9.32
CA ALA A 179 -14.45 -18.18 9.08
C ALA A 179 -15.79 -17.74 8.49
N THR A 180 -16.36 -16.64 8.98
CA THR A 180 -17.59 -16.05 8.41
C THR A 180 -17.39 -15.60 6.96
N LEU A 181 -16.31 -14.88 6.67
CA LEU A 181 -15.99 -14.41 5.32
C LEU A 181 -15.64 -15.57 4.37
N ALA A 182 -15.02 -16.63 4.86
CA ALA A 182 -14.69 -17.82 4.10
C ALA A 182 -15.93 -18.65 3.76
N TYR A 183 -16.94 -18.62 4.62
CA TYR A 183 -18.21 -19.31 4.42
C TYR A 183 -19.17 -18.55 3.50
N GLU A 184 -19.34 -17.22 3.68
CA GLU A 184 -20.39 -16.42 3.04
C GLU A 184 -19.91 -15.08 2.46
N GLY A 185 -18.63 -14.71 2.60
CA GLY A 185 -18.09 -13.44 2.13
C GLY A 185 -17.99 -13.36 0.60
N ARG A 186 -17.74 -12.16 0.11
CA ARG A 186 -17.56 -11.89 -1.33
C ARG A 186 -16.28 -12.47 -1.93
N ARG A 187 -15.28 -12.79 -1.11
CA ARG A 187 -13.99 -13.36 -1.51
C ARG A 187 -13.65 -14.56 -0.63
N PRO A 188 -14.39 -15.67 -0.75
CA PRO A 188 -14.27 -16.80 0.16
C PRO A 188 -12.86 -17.43 0.15
N GLN A 189 -12.25 -17.60 -1.03
CA GLN A 189 -10.90 -18.17 -1.12
C GLN A 189 -9.86 -17.31 -0.41
N PHE A 190 -9.87 -16.00 -0.62
CA PHE A 190 -8.97 -15.10 0.11
C PHE A 190 -9.15 -15.23 1.63
N ALA A 191 -10.39 -15.31 2.11
CA ALA A 191 -10.65 -15.47 3.54
C ALA A 191 -10.19 -16.84 4.08
N GLN A 192 -10.32 -17.91 3.29
CA GLN A 192 -9.78 -19.24 3.63
C GLN A 192 -8.25 -19.21 3.76
N ASP A 193 -7.56 -18.57 2.81
CA ASP A 193 -6.10 -18.43 2.86
C ASP A 193 -5.66 -17.66 4.12
N GLN A 194 -6.36 -16.56 4.45
CA GLN A 194 -6.11 -15.82 5.69
C GLN A 194 -6.41 -16.67 6.95
N LEU A 195 -7.44 -17.47 6.92
CA LEU A 195 -7.82 -18.32 8.06
C LEU A 195 -6.78 -19.43 8.30
N ILE A 196 -6.27 -20.06 7.25
CA ILE A 196 -5.14 -21.01 7.36
C ILE A 196 -3.93 -20.32 7.97
N ALA A 197 -3.58 -19.12 7.46
CA ALA A 197 -2.46 -18.35 8.00
C ALA A 197 -2.67 -17.96 9.48
N ALA A 198 -3.89 -17.64 9.90
CA ALA A 198 -4.22 -17.37 11.31
C ALA A 198 -4.04 -18.60 12.18
N LEU A 199 -4.44 -19.78 11.69
CA LEU A 199 -4.22 -21.05 12.40
C LEU A 199 -2.72 -21.40 12.52
N GLN A 200 -1.90 -21.05 11.54
CA GLN A 200 -0.44 -21.21 11.62
C GLN A 200 0.16 -20.33 12.74
N ILE A 201 -0.31 -19.09 12.88
CA ILE A 201 0.12 -18.18 13.97
C ILE A 201 -0.18 -18.78 15.34
N ILE A 202 -1.41 -19.31 15.50
CA ILE A 202 -1.81 -19.99 16.75
C ILE A 202 -0.99 -21.25 17.00
N GLN A 203 -0.74 -22.04 15.96
CA GLN A 203 0.05 -23.27 16.05
C GLN A 203 1.51 -23.01 16.42
N HIS A 204 2.08 -21.90 15.92
CA HIS A 204 3.43 -21.46 16.27
C HIS A 204 3.51 -21.02 17.75
N GLY A 205 2.41 -20.61 18.36
CA GLY A 205 2.36 -20.19 19.76
C GLY A 205 2.49 -18.69 19.99
N ASP A 206 2.51 -17.88 18.92
CA ASP A 206 2.64 -16.42 19.02
C ASP A 206 1.46 -15.79 19.79
N ILE A 207 0.26 -16.39 19.68
CA ILE A 207 -0.94 -15.93 20.37
C ILE A 207 -1.93 -17.08 20.62
N GLN A 208 -2.75 -16.94 21.65
CA GLN A 208 -3.87 -17.86 21.91
C GLN A 208 -5.10 -17.46 21.08
N PRO A 209 -5.97 -18.43 20.67
CA PRO A 209 -7.15 -18.15 19.86
C PRO A 209 -8.05 -17.06 20.43
N GLU A 210 -8.25 -17.07 21.74
CA GLU A 210 -9.14 -16.14 22.47
C GLU A 210 -8.60 -14.71 22.46
N ALA A 211 -7.27 -14.57 22.43
CA ALA A 211 -6.56 -13.29 22.40
C ALA A 211 -6.36 -12.75 20.98
N MET A 212 -6.56 -13.58 19.93
CA MET A 212 -6.38 -13.16 18.53
C MET A 212 -7.54 -12.25 18.10
N ARG A 213 -7.43 -10.97 18.50
CA ARG A 213 -8.40 -9.92 18.20
C ARG A 213 -7.93 -9.05 17.04
N GLY A 214 -8.90 -8.50 16.30
CA GLY A 214 -8.62 -7.65 15.15
C GLY A 214 -9.86 -7.01 14.57
N SER A 215 -9.75 -6.57 13.31
CA SER A 215 -10.86 -6.00 12.55
C SER A 215 -11.83 -7.09 12.08
N TRP A 216 -12.97 -6.66 11.55
CA TRP A 216 -13.94 -7.56 10.90
C TRP A 216 -13.36 -8.29 9.68
N ALA A 217 -12.33 -7.74 9.05
CA ALA A 217 -11.66 -8.30 7.86
C ALA A 217 -10.38 -9.08 8.21
N GLY A 218 -10.08 -9.30 9.49
CA GLY A 218 -8.94 -10.09 9.93
C GLY A 218 -7.62 -9.32 10.06
N ALA A 219 -7.62 -8.00 9.99
CA ALA A 219 -6.43 -7.19 10.29
C ALA A 219 -6.18 -7.16 11.81
N MET A 220 -4.92 -7.36 12.24
CA MET A 220 -4.56 -7.72 13.61
C MET A 220 -3.54 -6.78 14.24
N GLY A 221 -3.67 -6.59 15.54
CA GLY A 221 -2.68 -5.96 16.40
C GLY A 221 -2.45 -4.47 16.10
N GLN A 222 -1.36 -3.94 16.62
CA GLN A 222 -0.99 -2.52 16.48
C GLN A 222 -0.68 -2.13 15.04
N THR A 223 -0.25 -3.10 14.21
CA THR A 223 0.16 -2.92 12.81
C THR A 223 -0.96 -3.19 11.81
N GLN A 224 -2.08 -3.72 12.26
CA GLN A 224 -3.21 -4.15 11.42
C GLN A 224 -2.78 -5.08 10.26
N PHE A 225 -1.82 -5.99 10.52
CA PHE A 225 -1.45 -7.03 9.57
C PHE A 225 -2.55 -8.05 9.37
N ILE A 226 -2.82 -8.44 8.13
CA ILE A 226 -3.59 -9.66 7.85
C ILE A 226 -2.70 -10.88 8.10
N PRO A 227 -3.27 -12.06 8.40
CA PRO A 227 -2.50 -13.24 8.81
C PRO A 227 -1.38 -13.65 7.88
N THR A 228 -1.56 -13.60 6.56
CA THR A 228 -0.49 -13.91 5.59
C THR A 228 0.66 -12.90 5.67
N THR A 229 0.35 -11.62 5.83
CA THR A 229 1.37 -10.56 6.02
C THR A 229 2.13 -10.78 7.33
N TYR A 230 1.42 -11.15 8.40
CA TYR A 230 2.03 -11.50 9.67
C TYR A 230 3.04 -12.66 9.52
N ASN A 231 2.63 -13.77 8.91
CA ASN A 231 3.51 -14.94 8.74
C ASN A 231 4.78 -14.61 7.96
N THR A 232 4.71 -13.64 7.03
CA THR A 232 5.84 -13.25 6.19
C THR A 232 6.74 -12.19 6.86
N HIS A 233 6.16 -11.27 7.63
CA HIS A 233 6.86 -10.05 8.05
C HIS A 233 6.94 -9.80 9.55
N ALA A 234 6.16 -10.52 10.37
CA ALA A 234 6.22 -10.33 11.82
C ALA A 234 7.58 -10.77 12.39
N VAL A 235 8.10 -10.00 13.33
CA VAL A 235 9.43 -10.14 13.92
C VAL A 235 9.30 -10.18 15.45
N ASP A 236 9.97 -11.12 16.08
CA ASP A 236 10.30 -11.11 17.49
C ASP A 236 11.54 -10.21 17.67
N PHE A 237 11.33 -8.99 18.11
CA PHE A 237 12.39 -7.99 18.24
C PHE A 237 12.91 -7.83 19.67
N ASP A 238 12.07 -8.10 20.66
CA ASP A 238 12.45 -8.08 22.06
C ASP A 238 13.07 -9.41 22.53
N GLY A 239 12.93 -10.48 21.74
CA GLY A 239 13.61 -11.77 21.95
C GLY A 239 12.90 -12.66 22.98
N ASP A 240 11.60 -12.49 23.20
CA ASP A 240 10.82 -13.30 24.14
C ASP A 240 10.35 -14.65 23.57
N GLY A 241 10.66 -14.92 22.29
CA GLY A 241 10.28 -16.14 21.57
C GLY A 241 8.92 -16.06 20.87
N ARG A 242 8.27 -14.90 20.83
CA ARG A 242 6.98 -14.67 20.17
C ARG A 242 7.05 -13.43 19.31
N ARG A 243 6.26 -13.38 18.26
CA ARG A 243 6.11 -12.20 17.38
C ARG A 243 4.84 -11.43 17.76
N ASP A 244 4.84 -10.81 18.97
CA ASP A 244 3.63 -10.23 19.56
C ASP A 244 3.33 -8.82 19.06
N ILE A 245 2.65 -8.71 17.93
CA ILE A 245 2.22 -7.40 17.37
C ILE A 245 1.04 -6.79 18.15
N TRP A 246 0.45 -7.49 19.11
CA TRP A 246 -0.68 -6.99 19.91
C TRP A 246 -0.22 -6.24 21.15
N ASN A 247 0.72 -6.81 21.92
CA ASN A 247 1.13 -6.30 23.22
C ASN A 247 2.56 -5.80 23.25
N SER A 248 3.45 -6.28 22.36
CA SER A 248 4.83 -5.81 22.24
C SER A 248 4.94 -4.67 21.21
N THR A 249 5.13 -3.44 21.69
CA THR A 249 5.44 -2.30 20.81
C THR A 249 6.75 -2.49 20.03
N PRO A 250 7.84 -3.04 20.62
CA PRO A 250 9.04 -3.39 19.87
C PRO A 250 8.77 -4.29 18.66
N ASP A 251 8.01 -5.37 18.84
CA ASP A 251 7.69 -6.31 17.76
C ASP A 251 6.80 -5.68 16.70
N ALA A 252 5.79 -4.94 17.14
CA ALA A 252 4.88 -4.25 16.23
C ALA A 252 5.62 -3.27 15.32
N LEU A 253 6.46 -2.40 15.88
CA LEU A 253 7.23 -1.43 15.10
C LEU A 253 8.33 -2.09 14.26
N ALA A 254 8.99 -3.15 14.77
CA ALA A 254 9.96 -3.92 14.00
C ALA A 254 9.32 -4.65 12.83
N SER A 255 8.14 -5.25 13.03
CA SER A 255 7.37 -5.90 11.96
C SER A 255 6.96 -4.90 10.87
N THR A 256 6.50 -3.71 11.25
CA THR A 256 6.23 -2.60 10.32
C THR A 256 7.49 -2.21 9.54
N ALA A 257 8.62 -2.06 10.22
CA ALA A 257 9.90 -1.70 9.60
C ALA A 257 10.37 -2.77 8.62
N HIS A 258 10.30 -4.04 9.01
CA HIS A 258 10.64 -5.18 8.15
C HIS A 258 9.73 -5.24 6.92
N TYR A 259 8.41 -5.03 7.08
CA TYR A 259 7.50 -4.98 5.95
C TYR A 259 7.85 -3.87 4.95
N LEU A 260 8.08 -2.63 5.44
CA LEU A 260 8.44 -1.50 4.57
C LEU A 260 9.79 -1.72 3.87
N GLN A 261 10.80 -2.24 4.58
CA GLN A 261 12.08 -2.61 4.01
C GLN A 261 11.92 -3.63 2.88
N SER A 262 11.20 -4.72 3.14
CA SER A 262 10.91 -5.79 2.16
C SER A 262 10.08 -5.28 0.98
N SER A 263 9.28 -4.22 1.19
CA SER A 263 8.50 -3.54 0.16
C SER A 263 9.30 -2.59 -0.72
N GLY A 264 10.61 -2.45 -0.46
CA GLY A 264 11.53 -1.65 -1.26
C GLY A 264 11.81 -0.25 -0.72
N TRP A 265 11.61 -0.02 0.59
CA TRP A 265 12.00 1.23 1.24
C TRP A 265 13.48 1.55 0.99
N LYS A 266 13.75 2.79 0.64
CA LYS A 266 15.10 3.31 0.36
C LYS A 266 15.54 4.23 1.51
N ARG A 267 16.53 3.79 2.28
CA ARG A 267 17.10 4.56 3.39
C ARG A 267 17.54 5.94 2.94
N GLY A 268 17.15 6.97 3.68
CA GLY A 268 17.56 8.35 3.45
C GLY A 268 16.97 9.02 2.21
N GLN A 269 16.07 8.35 1.49
CA GLN A 269 15.32 8.98 0.40
C GLN A 269 13.98 9.49 0.92
N PRO A 270 13.50 10.65 0.44
CA PRO A 270 12.17 11.14 0.77
C PRO A 270 11.08 10.24 0.13
N TRP A 271 9.86 10.33 0.62
CA TRP A 271 8.71 9.69 -0.02
C TRP A 271 8.26 10.44 -1.29
N GLY A 272 8.49 11.75 -1.32
CA GLY A 272 8.07 12.68 -2.36
C GLY A 272 8.03 14.09 -1.83
N PHE A 273 7.45 15.00 -2.60
CA PHE A 273 7.25 16.40 -2.22
C PHE A 273 6.18 17.05 -3.10
N GLU A 274 5.56 18.11 -2.58
CA GLU A 274 4.58 18.89 -3.31
C GLU A 274 5.24 19.66 -4.45
N VAL A 275 4.50 19.77 -5.56
CA VAL A 275 4.92 20.51 -6.76
C VAL A 275 3.78 21.31 -7.35
N GLN A 276 4.11 22.28 -8.18
CA GLN A 276 3.20 23.05 -9.02
C GLN A 276 3.36 22.64 -10.48
N VAL A 277 2.24 22.34 -11.11
CA VAL A 277 2.18 21.97 -12.53
C VAL A 277 1.96 23.22 -13.38
N PRO A 278 2.71 23.44 -14.49
CA PRO A 278 2.56 24.63 -15.31
C PRO A 278 1.22 24.65 -16.05
N ALA A 279 0.79 25.84 -16.48
CA ALA A 279 -0.33 25.97 -17.39
C ALA A 279 -0.01 25.25 -18.73
N GLY A 280 -1.01 24.57 -19.29
CA GLY A 280 -0.85 23.80 -20.54
C GLY A 280 -0.08 22.48 -20.38
N PHE A 281 0.12 22.01 -19.15
CA PHE A 281 0.78 20.73 -18.89
C PHE A 281 0.04 19.56 -19.53
N ASP A 282 0.80 18.63 -20.11
CA ASP A 282 0.24 17.38 -20.61
C ASP A 282 -0.08 16.41 -19.44
N PHE A 283 -1.33 16.37 -19.04
CA PHE A 283 -1.79 15.51 -17.95
C PHE A 283 -1.78 14.01 -18.28
N TRP A 284 -1.53 13.61 -19.52
CA TRP A 284 -1.25 12.20 -19.84
C TRP A 284 0.03 11.71 -19.17
N LEU A 285 0.95 12.61 -18.86
CA LEU A 285 2.15 12.31 -18.09
C LEU A 285 1.85 12.01 -16.61
N ALA A 286 0.68 12.39 -16.08
CA ALA A 286 0.26 12.07 -14.73
C ALA A 286 -0.36 10.65 -14.62
N ASP A 287 0.25 9.70 -15.31
CA ASP A 287 -0.03 8.29 -15.14
C ASP A 287 0.85 7.74 -14.00
N GLY A 288 0.24 7.13 -12.99
CA GLY A 288 0.97 6.58 -11.85
C GLY A 288 2.00 5.49 -12.21
N ALA A 289 1.90 4.90 -13.41
CA ALA A 289 2.89 3.96 -13.96
C ALA A 289 4.07 4.69 -14.62
N LEU A 290 3.85 5.90 -15.15
CA LEU A 290 4.90 6.69 -15.80
C LEU A 290 5.82 7.30 -14.74
N ARG A 291 7.11 7.02 -14.88
CA ARG A 291 8.14 7.54 -13.98
C ARG A 291 9.26 8.17 -14.77
N LYS A 292 9.74 9.30 -14.30
CA LYS A 292 10.86 10.05 -14.85
C LYS A 292 11.77 10.52 -13.72
N PRO A 293 13.07 10.78 -13.98
CA PRO A 293 13.91 11.53 -13.05
C PRO A 293 13.24 12.85 -12.64
N VAL A 294 13.42 13.26 -11.40
CA VAL A 294 12.90 14.55 -10.92
C VAL A 294 13.40 15.69 -11.80
N SER A 295 14.66 15.64 -12.25
CA SER A 295 15.23 16.62 -13.17
C SER A 295 14.44 16.76 -14.47
N GLU A 296 13.92 15.66 -15.04
CA GLU A 296 13.06 15.73 -16.25
C GLU A 296 11.71 16.40 -15.94
N TRP A 297 11.10 16.12 -14.78
CA TRP A 297 9.87 16.80 -14.38
C TRP A 297 10.07 18.31 -14.27
N LEU A 298 11.21 18.75 -13.74
CA LEU A 298 11.56 20.16 -13.64
C LEU A 298 11.77 20.78 -15.04
N GLN A 299 12.38 20.05 -15.98
CA GLN A 299 12.52 20.48 -17.39
C GLN A 299 11.16 20.61 -18.10
N LEU A 300 10.16 19.78 -17.73
CA LEU A 300 8.79 19.90 -18.22
C LEU A 300 8.02 21.07 -17.58
N GLY A 301 8.69 21.92 -16.80
CA GLY A 301 8.11 23.11 -16.17
C GLY A 301 7.42 22.87 -14.82
N VAL A 302 7.46 21.64 -14.30
CA VAL A 302 7.02 21.37 -12.92
C VAL A 302 7.94 22.11 -11.95
N LYS A 303 7.39 22.77 -10.94
CA LYS A 303 8.14 23.62 -9.99
C LYS A 303 7.82 23.24 -8.55
N LEU A 304 8.76 23.53 -7.66
CA LEU A 304 8.49 23.48 -6.24
C LEU A 304 7.65 24.69 -5.81
N PRO A 305 6.81 24.57 -4.77
CA PRO A 305 6.15 25.73 -4.17
C PRO A 305 7.17 26.77 -3.72
N ALA A 306 6.75 28.07 -3.75
CA ALA A 306 7.63 29.16 -3.35
C ALA A 306 8.18 28.95 -1.92
N GLY A 307 9.47 29.19 -1.75
CA GLY A 307 10.17 29.03 -0.47
C GLY A 307 10.55 27.58 -0.09
N THR A 308 10.22 26.60 -0.92
CA THR A 308 10.65 25.21 -0.73
C THR A 308 11.93 24.91 -1.52
N LYS A 309 12.69 23.92 -1.04
CA LYS A 309 13.91 23.45 -1.71
C LYS A 309 13.78 21.97 -2.01
N LEU A 310 14.32 21.55 -3.14
CA LEU A 310 14.43 20.15 -3.48
C LEU A 310 15.32 19.44 -2.44
N PRO A 311 14.88 18.32 -1.87
CA PRO A 311 15.76 17.52 -0.99
C PRO A 311 17.05 17.13 -1.70
N MET A 312 18.18 17.22 -0.99
CA MET A 312 19.49 16.93 -1.58
C MET A 312 19.53 15.52 -2.18
N GLY A 313 20.12 15.39 -3.37
CA GLY A 313 20.21 14.11 -4.08
C GLY A 313 18.94 13.64 -4.77
N SER A 314 17.86 14.44 -4.79
CA SER A 314 16.59 14.01 -5.38
C SER A 314 16.53 14.14 -6.92
N ASN A 315 17.43 14.87 -7.56
CA ASN A 315 17.37 15.15 -9.01
C ASN A 315 17.26 13.89 -9.88
N GLU A 316 18.04 12.87 -9.54
CA GLU A 316 18.11 11.61 -10.31
C GLU A 316 17.12 10.55 -9.82
N LEU A 317 16.37 10.83 -8.73
CA LEU A 317 15.38 9.89 -8.23
C LEU A 317 14.20 9.80 -9.20
N SER A 318 13.77 8.58 -9.44
CA SER A 318 12.62 8.30 -10.29
C SER A 318 11.32 8.63 -9.57
N ALA A 319 10.53 9.54 -10.13
CA ALA A 319 9.27 10.03 -9.58
C ALA A 319 8.09 9.81 -10.54
N ALA A 320 6.90 9.64 -9.98
CA ALA A 320 5.63 9.76 -10.71
C ALA A 320 4.88 11.00 -10.23
N LEU A 321 4.11 11.62 -11.13
CA LEU A 321 3.24 12.74 -10.76
C LEU A 321 1.91 12.21 -10.22
N LEU A 322 1.59 12.57 -8.98
CA LEU A 322 0.34 12.24 -8.30
C LEU A 322 -0.56 13.47 -8.22
N LEU A 323 -1.80 13.35 -8.68
CA LEU A 323 -2.84 14.37 -8.64
C LEU A 323 -4.04 13.84 -7.82
N PRO A 324 -4.03 13.96 -6.48
CA PRO A 324 -5.04 13.33 -5.63
C PRO A 324 -6.45 13.88 -5.83
N ALA A 325 -6.56 15.12 -6.33
CA ALA A 325 -7.82 15.80 -6.62
C ALA A 325 -7.84 16.41 -8.04
N GLY A 326 -7.16 15.75 -8.99
CA GLY A 326 -7.04 16.25 -10.36
C GLY A 326 -6.18 17.51 -10.49
N ALA A 327 -6.28 18.15 -11.64
CA ALA A 327 -5.47 19.33 -12.01
C ALA A 327 -5.73 20.57 -11.14
N ARG A 328 -6.86 20.61 -10.41
CA ARG A 328 -7.25 21.77 -9.58
C ARG A 328 -6.77 21.64 -8.13
N GLY A 329 -6.28 20.49 -7.74
CA GLY A 329 -5.75 20.23 -6.40
C GLY A 329 -4.22 20.28 -6.33
N PRO A 330 -3.66 20.11 -5.13
CA PRO A 330 -2.24 19.93 -4.94
C PRO A 330 -1.69 18.76 -5.74
N ALA A 331 -0.47 18.92 -6.27
CA ALA A 331 0.24 17.91 -7.03
C ALA A 331 1.50 17.48 -6.26
N PHE A 332 1.90 16.22 -6.43
CA PHE A 332 3.08 15.68 -5.75
C PHE A 332 3.94 14.88 -6.72
N LEU A 333 5.25 15.02 -6.66
CA LEU A 333 6.17 14.03 -7.18
C LEU A 333 6.41 12.98 -6.10
N VAL A 334 5.97 11.74 -6.38
CA VAL A 334 6.08 10.62 -5.44
C VAL A 334 7.17 9.65 -5.87
N LEU A 335 7.97 9.20 -4.89
CA LEU A 335 9.20 8.44 -5.07
C LEU A 335 9.01 6.96 -4.64
N ASP A 336 10.11 6.21 -4.55
CA ASP A 336 10.05 4.79 -4.19
C ASP A 336 9.50 4.54 -2.78
N ASN A 337 9.80 5.41 -1.82
CA ASN A 337 9.30 5.26 -0.46
C ASN A 337 7.77 5.43 -0.36
N PHE A 338 7.18 6.28 -1.18
CA PHE A 338 5.72 6.34 -1.32
C PHE A 338 5.14 5.02 -1.84
N ARG A 339 5.83 4.38 -2.79
CA ARG A 339 5.42 3.07 -3.31
C ARG A 339 5.55 1.95 -2.27
N ALA A 340 6.58 2.01 -1.42
CA ALA A 340 6.70 1.08 -0.30
C ALA A 340 5.50 1.21 0.66
N ILE A 341 5.04 2.44 0.95
CA ILE A 341 3.84 2.67 1.75
C ILE A 341 2.58 2.16 1.02
N LEU A 342 2.47 2.32 -0.30
CA LEU A 342 1.35 1.76 -1.08
C LEU A 342 1.29 0.22 -1.04
N LYS A 343 2.40 -0.47 -0.78
CA LYS A 343 2.39 -1.92 -0.54
C LYS A 343 1.72 -2.27 0.78
N TYR A 344 1.89 -1.43 1.81
CA TYR A 344 1.22 -1.60 3.09
C TYR A 344 -0.30 -1.44 2.97
N ASN A 345 -0.73 -0.37 2.30
CA ASN A 345 -2.14 -0.13 1.98
C ASN A 345 -2.23 0.54 0.59
N ASN A 346 -2.87 -0.13 -0.36
CA ASN A 346 -2.97 0.31 -1.76
C ASN A 346 -3.98 1.46 -1.96
N SER A 347 -3.84 2.51 -1.14
CA SER A 347 -4.60 3.76 -1.21
C SER A 347 -3.66 4.95 -1.27
N SER A 348 -3.76 5.76 -2.31
CA SER A 348 -2.96 6.99 -2.44
C SER A 348 -3.26 7.99 -1.31
N SER A 349 -4.50 8.04 -0.84
CA SER A 349 -4.88 8.90 0.31
C SER A 349 -4.20 8.42 1.60
N TYR A 350 -4.15 7.11 1.83
CA TYR A 350 -3.45 6.52 2.96
C TYR A 350 -1.94 6.80 2.88
N ALA A 351 -1.33 6.48 1.74
CA ALA A 351 0.11 6.68 1.57
C ALA A 351 0.51 8.16 1.74
N LEU A 352 -0.31 9.09 1.22
CA LEU A 352 -0.10 10.52 1.41
C LEU A 352 -0.29 10.93 2.89
N ALA A 353 -1.28 10.37 3.59
CA ALA A 353 -1.47 10.63 5.01
C ALA A 353 -0.31 10.15 5.88
N VAL A 354 0.17 8.92 5.67
CA VAL A 354 1.35 8.38 6.37
C VAL A 354 2.56 9.27 6.13
N SER A 355 2.82 9.62 4.88
CA SER A 355 3.94 10.45 4.46
C SER A 355 3.91 11.84 5.10
N LEU A 356 2.79 12.55 4.96
CA LEU A 356 2.60 13.89 5.51
C LEU A 356 2.57 13.89 7.05
N LEU A 357 2.02 12.84 7.69
CA LEU A 357 2.04 12.72 9.14
C LEU A 357 3.47 12.58 9.67
N GLY A 358 4.31 11.80 8.99
CA GLY A 358 5.75 11.69 9.29
C GLY A 358 6.46 13.03 9.17
N ASP A 359 6.19 13.78 8.11
CA ASP A 359 6.74 15.12 7.92
C ASP A 359 6.26 16.09 9.01
N ARG A 360 4.97 16.02 9.43
CA ARG A 360 4.43 16.84 10.53
C ARG A 360 5.11 16.60 11.85
N PHE A 361 5.57 15.41 12.11
CA PHE A 361 6.37 15.12 13.31
C PHE A 361 7.69 15.90 13.33
N SER A 362 8.28 16.13 12.16
CA SER A 362 9.49 16.93 11.98
C SER A 362 9.25 18.43 11.78
N GLY A 363 7.98 18.87 11.81
CA GLY A 363 7.61 20.28 11.61
C GLY A 363 7.37 20.70 10.15
N TRP A 364 7.38 19.75 9.21
CA TRP A 364 7.16 19.95 7.78
C TRP A 364 5.80 19.39 7.34
N GLY A 365 5.60 19.14 6.04
CA GLY A 365 4.41 18.47 5.51
C GLY A 365 3.16 19.36 5.47
N PHE A 366 3.34 20.68 5.41
CA PHE A 366 2.25 21.62 5.12
C PHE A 366 2.06 21.72 3.62
N ILE A 367 0.84 21.48 3.15
CA ILE A 367 0.46 21.57 1.76
C ILE A 367 0.25 23.04 1.41
N ALA A 368 0.94 23.54 0.37
CA ALA A 368 0.84 24.92 -0.09
C ALA A 368 -0.36 25.12 -1.04
N GLY A 369 -0.69 24.11 -1.84
CA GLY A 369 -1.81 24.14 -2.77
C GLY A 369 -3.16 24.06 -2.07
N SER A 370 -4.18 24.60 -2.71
CA SER A 370 -5.56 24.57 -2.22
C SER A 370 -6.30 23.35 -2.76
N TRP A 371 -7.11 22.70 -1.92
CA TRP A 371 -8.01 21.63 -2.33
C TRP A 371 -9.29 22.19 -2.97
N PRO A 372 -9.81 21.56 -4.03
CA PRO A 372 -11.09 21.95 -4.66
C PRO A 372 -12.26 21.45 -3.81
N LYS A 373 -12.48 22.06 -2.63
CA LYS A 373 -13.46 21.59 -1.62
C LYS A 373 -14.90 21.65 -2.10
N GLU A 374 -15.17 22.42 -3.12
CA GLU A 374 -16.47 22.51 -3.80
C GLU A 374 -16.75 21.28 -4.70
N ASP A 375 -15.73 20.52 -5.09
CA ASP A 375 -15.87 19.31 -5.90
C ASP A 375 -16.11 18.09 -5.00
N LEU A 376 -17.35 17.86 -4.65
CA LEU A 376 -17.71 16.67 -3.91
C LEU A 376 -17.42 15.41 -4.76
N PRO A 377 -16.97 14.30 -4.14
CA PRO A 377 -16.75 13.07 -4.87
C PRO A 377 -18.07 12.45 -5.36
N LEU A 378 -18.04 11.85 -6.53
CA LEU A 378 -19.16 11.09 -7.05
C LEU A 378 -19.49 9.91 -6.11
N SER A 379 -20.78 9.68 -5.86
CA SER A 379 -21.27 8.46 -5.21
C SER A 379 -20.92 7.22 -6.05
N ARG A 380 -21.08 6.03 -5.49
CA ARG A 380 -20.84 4.79 -6.26
C ARG A 380 -21.76 4.68 -7.48
N SER A 381 -23.06 5.02 -7.32
CA SER A 381 -24.03 5.02 -8.41
C SER A 381 -23.65 6.00 -9.52
N GLU A 382 -23.24 7.21 -9.16
CA GLU A 382 -22.77 8.21 -10.12
C GLU A 382 -21.47 7.80 -10.83
N ARG A 383 -20.56 7.10 -10.14
CA ARG A 383 -19.37 6.52 -10.81
C ARG A 383 -19.73 5.42 -11.80
N MET A 384 -20.70 4.56 -11.46
CA MET A 384 -21.22 3.55 -12.40
C MET A 384 -21.92 4.21 -13.61
N GLU A 385 -22.72 5.25 -13.38
CA GLU A 385 -23.33 6.05 -14.42
C GLU A 385 -22.28 6.71 -15.33
N LEU A 386 -21.25 7.32 -14.73
CA LEU A 386 -20.12 7.89 -15.47
C LEU A 386 -19.45 6.85 -16.37
N GLN A 387 -19.18 5.64 -15.87
CA GLN A 387 -18.60 4.55 -16.66
C GLN A 387 -19.51 4.15 -17.81
N ASN A 388 -20.81 4.03 -17.57
CA ASN A 388 -21.81 3.73 -18.64
C ASN A 388 -21.82 4.82 -19.71
N LEU A 389 -21.86 6.09 -19.31
CA LEU A 389 -21.88 7.21 -20.27
C LEU A 389 -20.57 7.31 -21.05
N LEU A 390 -19.44 7.06 -20.41
CA LEU A 390 -18.13 7.00 -21.11
C LEU A 390 -18.15 5.89 -22.18
N ASN A 391 -18.62 4.69 -21.84
CA ASN A 391 -18.72 3.58 -22.78
C ASN A 391 -19.69 3.89 -23.94
N ALA A 392 -20.86 4.48 -23.65
CA ALA A 392 -21.82 4.90 -24.65
C ALA A 392 -21.27 5.96 -25.63
N ASN A 393 -20.34 6.80 -25.16
CA ASN A 393 -19.65 7.81 -25.99
C ASN A 393 -18.37 7.29 -26.66
N GLY A 394 -18.15 5.97 -26.67
CA GLY A 394 -17.01 5.34 -27.37
C GLY A 394 -15.67 5.40 -26.60
N HIS A 395 -15.71 5.71 -25.30
CA HIS A 395 -14.53 5.67 -24.43
C HIS A 395 -14.59 4.38 -23.59
N ASP A 396 -13.65 3.47 -23.78
CA ASP A 396 -13.60 2.20 -23.03
C ASP A 396 -13.23 2.45 -21.55
N ALA A 397 -14.26 2.54 -20.71
CA ALA A 397 -14.12 2.68 -19.26
C ALA A 397 -14.05 1.33 -18.50
N GLY A 398 -14.21 0.21 -19.21
CA GLY A 398 -14.35 -1.13 -18.66
C GLY A 398 -15.76 -1.39 -18.10
N ASN A 399 -15.89 -2.41 -17.24
CA ASN A 399 -17.16 -2.72 -16.60
C ASN A 399 -17.59 -1.60 -15.64
N PRO A 400 -18.87 -1.19 -15.64
CA PRO A 400 -19.39 -0.16 -14.76
C PRO A 400 -19.61 -0.70 -13.34
N ASP A 401 -18.53 -0.85 -12.60
CA ASP A 401 -18.49 -1.37 -11.22
C ASP A 401 -18.45 -0.27 -10.15
N GLY A 402 -18.32 1.00 -10.58
CA GLY A 402 -18.17 2.18 -9.73
C GLY A 402 -16.77 2.36 -9.16
N ILE A 403 -15.77 1.60 -9.65
CA ILE A 403 -14.36 1.73 -9.28
C ILE A 403 -13.62 2.54 -10.35
N ILE A 404 -13.02 3.65 -9.98
CA ILE A 404 -12.23 4.48 -10.91
C ILE A 404 -10.83 3.89 -11.04
N GLY A 405 -10.71 2.84 -11.84
CA GLY A 405 -9.47 2.16 -12.18
C GLY A 405 -8.69 2.83 -13.32
N ALA A 406 -7.63 2.17 -13.80
CA ALA A 406 -6.78 2.70 -14.89
C ALA A 406 -7.56 2.93 -16.18
N ASN A 407 -8.40 1.97 -16.60
CA ASN A 407 -9.22 2.09 -17.81
C ASN A 407 -10.22 3.24 -17.70
N THR A 408 -10.92 3.33 -16.57
CA THR A 408 -11.86 4.44 -16.32
C THR A 408 -11.16 5.79 -16.34
N ARG A 409 -9.97 5.93 -15.73
CA ARG A 409 -9.19 7.18 -15.77
C ARG A 409 -8.77 7.54 -17.19
N LYS A 410 -8.37 6.55 -18.01
CA LYS A 410 -8.04 6.76 -19.43
C LYS A 410 -9.26 7.23 -20.22
N ALA A 411 -10.41 6.61 -20.02
CA ALA A 411 -11.68 7.00 -20.63
C ALA A 411 -12.09 8.42 -20.24
N ILE A 412 -11.94 8.79 -18.97
CA ILE A 412 -12.17 10.16 -18.47
C ILE A 412 -11.25 11.15 -19.19
N ARG A 413 -9.94 10.88 -19.33
CA ARG A 413 -8.98 11.75 -20.04
C ARG A 413 -9.40 11.97 -21.49
N ASN A 414 -9.80 10.90 -22.19
CA ASN A 414 -10.28 11.01 -23.58
C ASN A 414 -11.51 11.91 -23.66
N ALA A 415 -12.48 11.74 -22.77
CA ALA A 415 -13.68 12.57 -22.73
C ALA A 415 -13.34 14.04 -22.39
N GLN A 416 -12.48 14.30 -21.40
CA GLN A 416 -12.01 15.63 -21.03
C GLN A 416 -11.30 16.32 -22.21
N GLN A 417 -10.45 15.60 -22.94
CA GLN A 417 -9.79 16.12 -24.15
C GLN A 417 -10.80 16.50 -25.22
N GLY A 418 -11.85 15.68 -25.42
CA GLY A 418 -12.95 15.99 -26.35
C GLY A 418 -13.78 17.23 -25.97
N PHE A 419 -13.73 17.64 -24.70
CA PHE A 419 -14.31 18.90 -24.20
C PHE A 419 -13.32 20.07 -24.20
N GLY A 420 -12.05 19.87 -24.57
CA GLY A 420 -10.99 20.88 -24.47
C GLY A 420 -10.57 21.20 -23.02
N TRP A 421 -10.79 20.27 -22.09
CA TRP A 421 -10.42 20.42 -20.68
C TRP A 421 -9.06 19.78 -20.38
N PRO A 422 -8.44 20.14 -19.24
CA PRO A 422 -7.29 19.38 -18.73
C PRO A 422 -7.63 17.90 -18.61
N ALA A 423 -6.89 17.05 -19.32
CA ALA A 423 -7.14 15.60 -19.38
C ALA A 423 -6.49 14.87 -18.18
N ASP A 424 -6.89 15.24 -16.94
CA ASP A 424 -6.29 14.77 -15.70
C ASP A 424 -6.80 13.41 -15.24
N GLY A 425 -7.91 12.93 -15.81
CA GLY A 425 -8.52 11.66 -15.47
C GLY A 425 -9.28 11.66 -14.13
N TYR A 426 -9.54 12.84 -13.55
CA TYR A 426 -10.28 12.95 -12.30
C TYR A 426 -11.79 13.01 -12.55
N PRO A 427 -12.60 12.14 -11.87
CA PRO A 427 -14.04 12.11 -12.05
C PRO A 427 -14.71 13.27 -11.30
N THR A 428 -15.42 14.13 -12.02
CA THR A 428 -16.14 15.29 -11.43
C THR A 428 -17.62 15.26 -11.80
N HIS A 429 -18.46 15.90 -10.99
CA HIS A 429 -19.87 16.13 -11.34
C HIS A 429 -19.98 16.90 -12.65
N LYS A 430 -19.12 17.91 -12.89
CA LYS A 430 -19.07 18.64 -14.14
C LYS A 430 -18.91 17.72 -15.35
N LEU A 431 -18.04 16.71 -15.27
CA LEU A 431 -17.86 15.74 -16.36
C LEU A 431 -19.10 14.88 -16.53
N LEU A 432 -19.65 14.36 -15.43
CA LEU A 432 -20.87 13.55 -15.44
C LEU A 432 -22.03 14.30 -16.10
N ASP A 433 -22.29 15.54 -15.67
CA ASP A 433 -23.37 16.36 -16.22
C ASP A 433 -23.17 16.71 -17.69
N SER A 434 -21.93 16.94 -18.12
CA SER A 434 -21.61 17.21 -19.52
C SER A 434 -21.82 15.97 -20.41
N LEU A 435 -21.58 14.77 -19.88
CA LEU A 435 -21.84 13.52 -20.60
C LEU A 435 -23.32 13.17 -20.65
N ARG A 436 -24.11 13.56 -19.64
CA ARG A 436 -25.60 13.41 -19.66
C ARG A 436 -26.28 14.25 -20.74
N GLN A 437 -25.64 15.32 -21.20
CA GLN A 437 -26.16 16.26 -22.19
C GLN A 437 -25.81 15.88 -23.64
N ARG A 438 -25.00 14.85 -23.84
CA ARG A 438 -24.63 14.31 -25.15
C ARG A 438 -25.53 13.18 -25.57
#